data_95ea3b73bb45932aae1925a4d66a384a
#
_entry.id   95ea3b73bb45932aae1925a4d66a384a
#
_cell.length_a   1.000
_cell.length_b   1.000
_cell.length_c   1.000
_cell.angle_alpha   90.00
_cell.angle_beta   90.00
_cell.angle_gamma   90.00
#
_symmetry.space_group_name_H-M   'P 1'
#
loop_
_entity.id
_entity.type
_entity.pdbx_description
1 polymer ?
#
loop_
_entity_poly.entity_id
_entity_poly.type
_entity_poly.pdbx_seq_one_letter_code
_entity_poly.pdbx_strand_id
1 'polypeptide(L)'
;MKNQPEWWDPYSCQPYKLKDESKPRSRWSNVWDYAKTGLTALLGLPLIVISYLLLRAKPSSKDPKEFIGLSIDLGFGYESEMVDMVNELGVENLLLRIPSWDADDLDSYTDFLSELEGKDIVINILQSPHSTQDYELWQSQVRKIIGVTSGFTNHYWIGNAINRTKWGCRHSGEALQLQEKVEELRSEFHNLFILGSSVIDFEPLLTWRSLCNFAKFKLEATAALMYVNRRHSPYGTQYGIFDLKNKLRLTKAMIRLSNRSKNKLWITETNWPLLNTKPYTPNSGNPTRTVDEATQAEYLKLYYQIAYQSGWVE
;
A
#
# COMPACT_ATOMS: atom_id res chain seq x y z
N MET A 1 -9.23 -20.24 -3.23
CA MET A 1 -7.78 -20.13 -3.52
C MET A 1 -7.13 -21.49 -3.46
N LYS A 2 -6.93 -22.14 -4.62
CA LYS A 2 -6.53 -23.57 -4.68
C LYS A 2 -5.02 -23.82 -4.56
N ASN A 3 -4.16 -22.84 -4.77
CA ASN A 3 -2.70 -23.03 -4.80
C ASN A 3 -1.97 -21.90 -4.06
N GLN A 4 -2.13 -21.86 -2.72
CA GLN A 4 -1.35 -20.89 -1.95
C GLN A 4 0.12 -21.34 -1.91
N PRO A 5 1.06 -20.42 -2.22
CA PRO A 5 2.48 -20.74 -2.15
C PRO A 5 2.93 -21.06 -0.72
N GLU A 6 3.90 -21.94 -0.57
CA GLU A 6 4.46 -22.34 0.75
C GLU A 6 5.00 -21.17 1.59
N TRP A 7 5.38 -20.07 0.94
CA TRP A 7 5.89 -18.87 1.60
C TRP A 7 4.79 -17.92 2.05
N TRP A 8 3.51 -18.17 1.72
CA TRP A 8 2.36 -17.34 2.06
C TRP A 8 1.65 -17.85 3.32
N ASP A 9 1.34 -16.95 4.23
CA ASP A 9 0.53 -17.25 5.42
C ASP A 9 -0.94 -16.84 5.18
N PRO A 10 -1.83 -17.81 4.97
CA PRO A 10 -3.24 -17.53 4.71
C PRO A 10 -3.96 -16.92 5.90
N TYR A 11 -3.48 -17.13 7.12
CA TYR A 11 -4.12 -16.59 8.32
C TYR A 11 -3.89 -15.09 8.48
N SER A 12 -2.73 -14.60 8.08
CA SER A 12 -2.36 -13.21 8.20
C SER A 12 -2.37 -12.46 6.87
N CYS A 13 -2.74 -13.12 5.76
CA CYS A 13 -2.73 -12.57 4.41
C CYS A 13 -1.45 -11.84 4.04
N GLN A 14 -0.30 -12.47 4.37
CA GLN A 14 1.02 -11.93 4.10
C GLN A 14 2.06 -13.06 4.03
N PRO A 15 3.25 -12.80 3.46
CA PRO A 15 4.33 -13.77 3.47
C PRO A 15 4.78 -14.12 4.88
N TYR A 16 5.16 -15.39 5.10
CA TYR A 16 5.81 -15.80 6.35
C TYR A 16 7.08 -14.98 6.60
N LYS A 17 7.45 -14.86 7.86
CA LYS A 17 8.73 -14.24 8.23
C LYS A 17 9.88 -15.08 7.67
N LEU A 18 10.78 -14.45 6.92
CA LEU A 18 11.95 -15.13 6.40
C LEU A 18 12.79 -15.72 7.54
N LYS A 19 13.18 -16.99 7.40
CA LYS A 19 14.19 -17.61 8.28
C LYS A 19 15.53 -16.90 8.11
N ASP A 20 16.38 -16.90 9.15
CA ASP A 20 17.66 -16.18 9.11
C ASP A 20 18.56 -16.67 7.98
N GLU A 21 18.48 -17.96 7.61
CA GLU A 21 19.23 -18.58 6.51
C GLU A 21 18.82 -18.05 5.13
N SER A 22 17.57 -17.63 4.96
CA SER A 22 17.06 -17.11 3.68
C SER A 22 17.16 -15.58 3.56
N LYS A 23 17.66 -14.91 4.60
CA LYS A 23 17.93 -13.47 4.52
C LYS A 23 19.16 -13.21 3.67
N PRO A 24 19.15 -12.16 2.82
CA PRO A 24 20.32 -11.78 2.05
C PRO A 24 21.53 -11.62 2.97
N ARG A 25 22.56 -12.46 2.81
CA ARG A 25 23.76 -12.49 3.69
C ARG A 25 24.62 -11.24 3.59
N SER A 26 24.49 -10.44 2.54
CA SER A 26 25.34 -9.28 2.33
C SER A 26 24.50 -8.03 2.05
N ARG A 27 24.58 -7.05 2.95
CA ARG A 27 24.11 -5.68 2.71
C ARG A 27 24.92 -5.01 1.57
N TRP A 28 26.12 -5.48 1.30
CA TRP A 28 27.01 -4.94 0.29
C TRP A 28 26.55 -5.21 -1.15
N SER A 29 25.74 -6.24 -1.40
CA SER A 29 25.16 -6.49 -2.73
C SER A 29 24.27 -5.34 -3.21
N ASN A 30 23.76 -4.51 -2.29
CA ASN A 30 22.84 -3.43 -2.58
C ASN A 30 23.47 -2.04 -2.36
N VAL A 31 24.80 -1.96 -2.23
CA VAL A 31 25.51 -0.69 -1.91
C VAL A 31 25.17 0.43 -2.88
N TRP A 32 25.02 0.14 -4.15
CA TRP A 32 24.67 1.13 -5.16
C TRP A 32 23.24 1.66 -5.01
N ASP A 33 22.29 0.84 -4.60
CA ASP A 33 20.92 1.31 -4.33
C ASP A 33 20.89 2.18 -3.05
N TYR A 34 21.64 1.80 -2.02
CA TYR A 34 21.83 2.64 -0.83
C TYR A 34 22.52 3.95 -1.16
N ALA A 35 23.55 3.94 -2.00
CA ALA A 35 24.24 5.15 -2.45
C ALA A 35 23.29 6.08 -3.24
N LYS A 36 22.48 5.53 -4.15
CA LYS A 36 21.45 6.28 -4.88
C LYS A 36 20.41 6.85 -3.91
N THR A 37 19.97 6.09 -2.94
CA THR A 37 19.02 6.52 -1.91
C THR A 37 19.60 7.68 -1.09
N GLY A 38 20.83 7.53 -0.61
CA GLY A 38 21.52 8.57 0.15
C GLY A 38 21.74 9.86 -0.66
N LEU A 39 22.19 9.73 -1.91
CA LEU A 39 22.41 10.88 -2.80
C LEU A 39 21.11 11.63 -3.10
N THR A 40 20.05 10.92 -3.48
CA THR A 40 18.76 11.56 -3.76
C THR A 40 18.16 12.21 -2.52
N ALA A 41 18.35 11.59 -1.34
CA ALA A 41 17.91 12.15 -0.06
C ALA A 41 18.71 13.42 0.28
N LEU A 42 20.02 13.40 0.15
CA LEU A 42 20.89 14.55 0.43
C LEU A 42 20.53 15.76 -0.45
N LEU A 43 20.33 15.52 -1.74
CA LEU A 43 19.95 16.58 -2.69
C LEU A 43 18.51 17.06 -2.48
N GLY A 44 17.60 16.16 -2.11
CA GLY A 44 16.19 16.48 -1.90
C GLY A 44 15.89 17.12 -0.55
N LEU A 45 16.69 16.84 0.49
CA LEU A 45 16.39 17.22 1.86
C LEU A 45 16.07 18.72 2.06
N PRO A 46 16.87 19.70 1.52
CA PRO A 46 16.54 21.11 1.68
C PRO A 46 15.17 21.46 1.10
N LEU A 47 14.85 20.94 -0.09
CA LEU A 47 13.57 21.18 -0.75
C LEU A 47 12.42 20.53 0.01
N ILE A 48 12.61 19.32 0.54
CA ILE A 48 11.62 18.62 1.36
C ILE A 48 11.32 19.42 2.61
N VAL A 49 12.35 19.95 3.30
CA VAL A 49 12.18 20.78 4.50
C VAL A 49 11.39 22.04 4.16
N ILE A 50 11.75 22.74 3.10
CA ILE A 50 11.02 23.94 2.65
C ILE A 50 9.58 23.59 2.31
N SER A 51 9.35 22.53 1.53
CA SER A 51 8.00 22.07 1.19
C SER A 51 7.19 21.71 2.44
N TYR A 52 7.81 21.02 3.40
CA TYR A 52 7.19 20.66 4.69
C TYR A 52 6.76 21.91 5.48
N LEU A 53 7.64 22.90 5.58
CA LEU A 53 7.36 24.13 6.32
C LEU A 53 6.25 24.97 5.66
N LEU A 54 6.18 24.98 4.34
CA LEU A 54 5.18 25.73 3.57
C LEU A 54 3.80 25.04 3.51
N LEU A 55 3.73 23.72 3.75
CA LEU A 55 2.46 23.00 3.76
C LEU A 55 1.59 23.44 4.94
N ARG A 56 0.38 23.90 4.63
CA ARG A 56 -0.65 24.24 5.63
C ARG A 56 -1.79 23.23 5.53
N ALA A 57 -2.30 22.81 6.67
CA ALA A 57 -3.50 21.99 6.72
C ALA A 57 -4.70 22.84 6.29
N LYS A 58 -5.56 22.22 5.48
CA LYS A 58 -6.85 22.76 5.09
C LYS A 58 -7.80 21.55 4.98
N PRO A 59 -8.90 21.51 5.74
CA PRO A 59 -9.80 20.37 5.71
C PRO A 59 -10.19 19.97 4.28
N SER A 60 -10.34 18.67 4.06
CA SER A 60 -10.84 18.14 2.79
C SER A 60 -12.23 18.72 2.52
N SER A 61 -12.55 18.93 1.26
CA SER A 61 -13.90 19.32 0.80
C SER A 61 -14.73 18.13 0.30
N LYS A 62 -14.14 16.92 0.33
CA LYS A 62 -14.87 15.71 -0.07
C LYS A 62 -15.94 15.35 0.95
N ASP A 63 -17.00 14.69 0.49
CA ASP A 63 -17.92 14.02 1.39
C ASP A 63 -17.14 12.96 2.20
N PRO A 64 -17.38 12.82 3.51
CA PRO A 64 -16.75 11.77 4.30
C PRO A 64 -16.96 10.36 3.73
N LYS A 65 -18.08 10.07 3.07
CA LYS A 65 -18.33 8.79 2.40
C LYS A 65 -17.39 8.53 1.23
N GLU A 66 -17.06 9.58 0.46
CA GLU A 66 -16.09 9.52 -0.63
C GLU A 66 -14.63 9.51 -0.16
N PHE A 67 -14.40 9.85 1.12
CA PHE A 67 -13.07 9.93 1.70
C PHE A 67 -12.64 8.63 2.37
N ILE A 68 -13.58 7.84 2.86
CA ILE A 68 -13.32 6.59 3.59
C ILE A 68 -13.43 5.42 2.64
N GLY A 69 -12.48 4.48 2.73
CA GLY A 69 -12.50 3.21 2.02
C GLY A 69 -12.21 2.04 2.94
N LEU A 70 -12.60 0.85 2.53
CA LEU A 70 -12.34 -0.40 3.21
C LEU A 70 -11.53 -1.35 2.34
N SER A 71 -10.57 -2.04 2.95
CA SER A 71 -9.93 -3.20 2.34
C SER A 71 -10.78 -4.43 2.55
N ILE A 72 -11.01 -5.15 1.48
CA ILE A 72 -11.72 -6.43 1.42
C ILE A 72 -10.79 -7.49 0.85
N ASP A 73 -11.02 -8.74 1.19
CA ASP A 73 -10.15 -9.84 0.76
C ASP A 73 -10.99 -11.11 0.54
N LEU A 74 -10.61 -11.94 -0.41
CA LEU A 74 -11.30 -13.19 -0.72
C LEU A 74 -10.64 -14.40 -0.05
N GLY A 75 -11.41 -15.49 0.03
CA GLY A 75 -10.89 -16.81 0.40
C GLY A 75 -11.00 -17.14 1.87
N PHE A 76 -11.83 -16.39 2.61
CA PHE A 76 -12.12 -16.65 4.02
C PHE A 76 -13.44 -17.38 4.25
N GLY A 77 -14.29 -17.49 3.21
CA GLY A 77 -15.58 -18.19 3.27
C GLY A 77 -16.72 -17.37 3.87
N TYR A 78 -16.60 -16.03 3.91
CA TYR A 78 -17.68 -15.09 4.31
C TYR A 78 -17.78 -13.91 3.34
N GLU A 79 -17.63 -14.20 2.06
CA GLU A 79 -17.68 -13.19 1.02
C GLU A 79 -19.05 -12.53 0.96
N SER A 80 -20.13 -13.31 1.12
CA SER A 80 -21.52 -12.82 1.14
C SER A 80 -21.76 -11.88 2.33
N GLU A 81 -21.36 -12.28 3.53
CA GLU A 81 -21.47 -11.44 4.73
C GLU A 81 -20.63 -10.17 4.61
N MET A 82 -19.53 -10.23 3.88
CA MET A 82 -18.68 -9.05 3.61
C MET A 82 -19.40 -8.06 2.69
N VAL A 83 -20.08 -8.53 1.65
CA VAL A 83 -20.90 -7.70 0.76
C VAL A 83 -22.04 -7.04 1.54
N ASP A 84 -22.74 -7.81 2.38
CA ASP A 84 -23.81 -7.29 3.24
C ASP A 84 -23.28 -6.19 4.17
N MET A 85 -22.13 -6.41 4.82
CA MET A 85 -21.49 -5.45 5.72
C MET A 85 -21.07 -4.17 4.98
N VAL A 86 -20.50 -4.28 3.77
CA VAL A 86 -20.14 -3.12 2.95
C VAL A 86 -21.37 -2.27 2.62
N ASN A 87 -22.47 -2.93 2.28
CA ASN A 87 -23.73 -2.24 1.96
C ASN A 87 -24.38 -1.62 3.21
N GLU A 88 -24.37 -2.30 4.34
CA GLU A 88 -24.88 -1.76 5.63
C GLU A 88 -24.07 -0.51 6.07
N LEU A 89 -22.77 -0.55 5.94
CA LEU A 89 -21.88 0.56 6.28
C LEU A 89 -22.01 1.74 5.28
N GLY A 90 -22.56 1.50 4.09
CA GLY A 90 -22.70 2.50 3.04
C GLY A 90 -21.36 3.00 2.51
N VAL A 91 -20.32 2.16 2.53
CA VAL A 91 -19.00 2.50 2.00
C VAL A 91 -19.00 2.33 0.48
N GLU A 92 -18.46 3.33 -0.21
CA GLU A 92 -18.40 3.36 -1.67
C GLU A 92 -17.02 2.96 -2.21
N ASN A 93 -15.95 3.25 -1.48
CA ASN A 93 -14.58 2.98 -1.93
C ASN A 93 -14.05 1.68 -1.32
N LEU A 94 -13.63 0.76 -2.16
CA LEU A 94 -13.15 -0.55 -1.76
C LEU A 94 -11.75 -0.81 -2.31
N LEU A 95 -10.97 -1.57 -1.57
CA LEU A 95 -9.67 -2.06 -2.00
C LEU A 95 -9.69 -3.58 -1.94
N LEU A 96 -9.55 -4.23 -3.09
CA LEU A 96 -9.46 -5.67 -3.23
C LEU A 96 -8.03 -6.08 -3.57
N ARG A 97 -7.50 -7.09 -2.86
CA ARG A 97 -6.19 -7.67 -3.16
C ARG A 97 -6.32 -8.81 -4.16
N ILE A 98 -5.50 -8.76 -5.21
CA ILE A 98 -5.32 -9.87 -6.15
C ILE A 98 -3.83 -10.22 -6.20
N PRO A 99 -3.45 -11.40 -5.67
CA PRO A 99 -2.08 -11.87 -5.78
C PRO A 99 -1.70 -12.16 -7.23
N SER A 100 -0.47 -11.79 -7.63
CA SER A 100 -0.02 -12.06 -9.00
C SER A 100 0.05 -13.55 -9.33
N TRP A 101 0.22 -14.41 -8.34
CA TRP A 101 0.23 -15.87 -8.51
C TRP A 101 -1.15 -16.48 -8.71
N ASP A 102 -2.23 -15.71 -8.54
CA ASP A 102 -3.58 -16.13 -8.86
C ASP A 102 -4.02 -15.70 -10.28
N ALA A 103 -3.10 -15.13 -11.08
CA ALA A 103 -3.40 -14.60 -12.42
C ALA A 103 -3.95 -15.61 -13.43
N ASP A 104 -3.87 -16.89 -13.14
CA ASP A 104 -4.43 -17.98 -13.95
C ASP A 104 -5.77 -18.53 -13.42
N ASP A 105 -6.28 -18.00 -12.29
CA ASP A 105 -7.55 -18.43 -11.66
C ASP A 105 -8.29 -17.19 -11.10
N LEU A 106 -8.88 -16.39 -11.99
CA LEU A 106 -9.49 -15.09 -11.65
C LEU A 106 -11.03 -15.15 -11.57
N ASP A 107 -11.66 -16.28 -11.83
CA ASP A 107 -13.12 -16.39 -11.89
C ASP A 107 -13.78 -15.98 -10.57
N SER A 108 -13.26 -16.44 -9.43
CA SER A 108 -13.78 -16.08 -8.11
C SER A 108 -13.68 -14.57 -7.81
N TYR A 109 -12.66 -13.91 -8.36
CA TYR A 109 -12.50 -12.45 -8.21
C TYR A 109 -13.50 -11.69 -9.06
N THR A 110 -13.77 -12.15 -10.29
CA THR A 110 -14.77 -11.51 -11.17
C THR A 110 -16.20 -11.72 -10.67
N ASP A 111 -16.50 -12.89 -10.15
CA ASP A 111 -17.80 -13.18 -9.52
C ASP A 111 -18.03 -12.25 -8.34
N PHE A 112 -17.05 -12.14 -7.45
CA PHE A 112 -17.13 -11.25 -6.28
C PHE A 112 -17.20 -9.76 -6.68
N LEU A 113 -16.44 -9.31 -7.68
CA LEU A 113 -16.51 -7.94 -8.20
C LEU A 113 -17.88 -7.61 -8.77
N SER A 114 -18.57 -8.60 -9.37
CA SER A 114 -19.92 -8.43 -9.90
C SER A 114 -20.96 -8.18 -8.81
N GLU A 115 -20.77 -8.71 -7.60
CA GLU A 115 -21.63 -8.44 -6.45
C GLU A 115 -21.42 -7.02 -5.85
N LEU A 116 -20.32 -6.36 -6.23
CA LEU A 116 -19.93 -5.03 -5.78
C LEU A 116 -20.18 -3.94 -6.84
N GLU A 117 -21.10 -4.19 -7.78
CA GLU A 117 -21.43 -3.23 -8.85
C GLU A 117 -21.81 -1.86 -8.28
N GLY A 118 -21.29 -0.80 -8.89
CA GLY A 118 -21.51 0.59 -8.47
C GLY A 118 -20.56 1.09 -7.37
N LYS A 119 -19.64 0.25 -6.86
CA LYS A 119 -18.59 0.66 -5.93
C LYS A 119 -17.34 1.14 -6.68
N ASP A 120 -16.62 2.08 -6.10
CA ASP A 120 -15.30 2.51 -6.56
C ASP A 120 -14.24 1.53 -6.04
N ILE A 121 -13.65 0.75 -6.95
CA ILE A 121 -12.75 -0.35 -6.58
C ILE A 121 -11.32 -0.04 -6.99
N VAL A 122 -10.40 -0.20 -6.05
CA VAL A 122 -8.96 -0.25 -6.30
C VAL A 122 -8.51 -1.70 -6.20
N ILE A 123 -7.83 -2.20 -7.22
CA ILE A 123 -7.22 -3.53 -7.18
C ILE A 123 -5.76 -3.39 -6.78
N ASN A 124 -5.40 -3.99 -5.65
CA ASN A 124 -4.01 -4.12 -5.24
C ASN A 124 -3.40 -5.41 -5.78
N ILE A 125 -2.52 -5.29 -6.76
CA ILE A 125 -1.79 -6.43 -7.34
C ILE A 125 -0.55 -6.70 -6.48
N LEU A 126 -0.57 -7.84 -5.78
CA LEU A 126 0.52 -8.23 -4.89
C LEU A 126 1.67 -8.86 -5.69
N GLN A 127 2.88 -8.38 -5.46
CA GLN A 127 4.08 -9.04 -5.97
C GLN A 127 4.43 -10.30 -5.14
N SER A 128 5.13 -11.21 -5.76
CA SER A 128 5.71 -12.40 -5.14
C SER A 128 7.25 -12.31 -5.07
N PRO A 129 7.92 -13.18 -4.30
CA PRO A 129 9.38 -13.32 -4.38
C PRO A 129 9.89 -13.67 -5.78
N HIS A 130 9.07 -14.29 -6.62
CA HIS A 130 9.42 -14.62 -8.02
C HIS A 130 9.30 -13.40 -8.93
N SER A 131 8.43 -12.44 -8.63
CA SER A 131 8.23 -11.22 -9.44
C SER A 131 9.51 -10.41 -9.62
N THR A 132 10.42 -10.42 -8.63
CA THR A 132 11.72 -9.75 -8.70
C THR A 132 12.82 -10.58 -9.34
N GLN A 133 12.56 -11.85 -9.62
CA GLN A 133 13.47 -12.76 -10.33
C GLN A 133 13.14 -12.87 -11.81
N ASP A 134 11.85 -12.69 -12.16
CA ASP A 134 11.34 -12.77 -13.52
C ASP A 134 10.32 -11.61 -13.77
N TYR A 135 10.82 -10.52 -14.31
CA TYR A 135 10.02 -9.33 -14.60
C TYR A 135 9.05 -9.53 -15.77
N GLU A 136 9.34 -10.45 -16.69
CA GLU A 136 8.43 -10.77 -17.82
C GLU A 136 7.24 -11.59 -17.31
N LEU A 137 7.49 -12.54 -16.43
CA LEU A 137 6.42 -13.26 -15.73
C LEU A 137 5.53 -12.29 -14.94
N TRP A 138 6.16 -11.39 -14.17
CA TRP A 138 5.43 -10.34 -13.43
C TRP A 138 4.53 -9.52 -14.35
N GLN A 139 5.07 -9.00 -15.45
CA GLN A 139 4.31 -8.21 -16.42
C GLN A 139 3.16 -9.01 -17.04
N SER A 140 3.41 -10.27 -17.38
CA SER A 140 2.38 -11.16 -17.92
C SER A 140 1.23 -11.40 -16.94
N GLN A 141 1.56 -11.63 -15.65
CA GLN A 141 0.56 -11.81 -14.60
C GLN A 141 -0.27 -10.54 -14.39
N VAL A 142 0.39 -9.36 -14.30
CA VAL A 142 -0.30 -8.07 -14.17
C VAL A 142 -1.19 -7.80 -15.37
N ARG A 143 -0.72 -8.10 -16.59
CA ARG A 143 -1.52 -7.96 -17.82
C ARG A 143 -2.80 -8.79 -17.77
N LYS A 144 -2.72 -10.04 -17.32
CA LYS A 144 -3.90 -10.93 -17.20
C LYS A 144 -4.90 -10.35 -16.19
N ILE A 145 -4.42 -9.94 -15.01
CA ILE A 145 -5.27 -9.36 -13.96
C ILE A 145 -5.97 -8.10 -14.49
N ILE A 146 -5.23 -7.17 -15.07
CA ILE A 146 -5.81 -5.94 -15.65
C ILE A 146 -6.80 -6.29 -16.75
N GLY A 147 -6.45 -7.20 -17.66
CA GLY A 147 -7.32 -7.59 -18.78
C GLY A 147 -8.67 -8.11 -18.33
N VAL A 148 -8.70 -8.94 -17.28
CA VAL A 148 -9.94 -9.52 -16.74
C VAL A 148 -10.73 -8.51 -15.91
N THR A 149 -10.05 -7.63 -15.16
CA THR A 149 -10.71 -6.73 -14.20
C THR A 149 -10.99 -5.33 -14.74
N SER A 150 -10.54 -5.01 -15.96
CA SER A 150 -10.70 -3.68 -16.58
C SER A 150 -12.16 -3.27 -16.84
N GLY A 151 -13.10 -4.23 -16.84
CA GLY A 151 -14.54 -3.96 -16.92
C GLY A 151 -15.13 -3.43 -15.60
N PHE A 152 -14.46 -3.60 -14.48
CA PHE A 152 -14.92 -3.20 -13.14
C PHE A 152 -14.20 -1.94 -12.64
N THR A 153 -12.92 -1.77 -12.99
CA THR A 153 -12.13 -0.63 -12.55
C THR A 153 -10.97 -0.33 -13.48
N ASN A 154 -10.44 0.90 -13.40
CA ASN A 154 -9.16 1.29 -13.99
C ASN A 154 -8.11 1.67 -12.93
N HIS A 155 -8.40 1.47 -11.63
CA HIS A 155 -7.55 1.83 -10.51
C HIS A 155 -6.76 0.62 -10.01
N TYR A 156 -5.44 0.66 -10.19
CA TYR A 156 -4.54 -0.43 -9.79
C TYR A 156 -3.44 0.06 -8.88
N TRP A 157 -3.36 -0.53 -7.69
CA TRP A 157 -2.27 -0.32 -6.77
C TRP A 157 -1.24 -1.45 -6.93
N ILE A 158 -0.03 -1.06 -7.31
CA ILE A 158 1.04 -1.99 -7.69
C ILE A 158 1.98 -2.26 -6.53
N GLY A 159 2.05 -3.52 -6.16
CA GLY A 159 2.90 -4.02 -5.08
C GLY A 159 2.38 -3.66 -3.68
N ASN A 160 2.96 -4.32 -2.68
CA ASN A 160 2.66 -4.10 -1.27
C ASN A 160 3.93 -4.23 -0.43
N ALA A 161 4.11 -3.36 0.56
CA ALA A 161 5.20 -3.39 1.54
C ALA A 161 6.59 -3.64 0.90
N ILE A 162 6.90 -2.92 -0.19
CA ILE A 162 8.10 -3.09 -1.02
C ILE A 162 9.43 -2.93 -0.24
N ASN A 163 9.38 -2.33 0.93
CA ASN A 163 10.51 -2.15 1.84
C ASN A 163 10.67 -3.31 2.85
N ARG A 164 9.92 -4.39 2.67
CA ARG A 164 10.02 -5.60 3.49
C ARG A 164 10.42 -6.78 2.61
N THR A 165 11.63 -7.32 2.82
CA THR A 165 12.19 -8.40 2.01
C THR A 165 11.32 -9.66 1.92
N LYS A 166 10.51 -9.93 2.95
CA LYS A 166 9.55 -11.03 2.90
C LYS A 166 8.51 -10.89 1.77
N TRP A 167 8.27 -9.67 1.28
CA TRP A 167 7.39 -9.37 0.16
C TRP A 167 8.09 -9.44 -1.21
N GLY A 168 9.32 -9.93 -1.27
CA GLY A 168 10.07 -10.22 -2.48
C GLY A 168 11.14 -9.17 -2.83
N CYS A 169 10.90 -7.89 -2.61
CA CYS A 169 11.89 -6.86 -2.93
C CYS A 169 13.02 -6.81 -1.90
N ARG A 170 14.24 -7.01 -2.33
CA ARG A 170 15.45 -6.94 -1.50
C ARG A 170 15.97 -5.51 -1.34
N HIS A 171 15.70 -4.67 -2.32
CA HIS A 171 16.05 -3.25 -2.33
C HIS A 171 15.08 -2.45 -3.22
N SER A 172 15.11 -1.13 -3.10
CA SER A 172 14.18 -0.25 -3.81
C SER A 172 14.28 -0.35 -5.34
N GLY A 173 15.46 -0.64 -5.88
CA GLY A 173 15.67 -0.79 -7.32
C GLY A 173 14.80 -1.88 -7.94
N GLU A 174 14.60 -3.02 -7.26
CA GLU A 174 13.72 -4.09 -7.74
C GLU A 174 12.26 -3.61 -7.80
N ALA A 175 11.80 -2.91 -6.77
CA ALA A 175 10.44 -2.37 -6.76
C ALA A 175 10.21 -1.34 -7.88
N LEU A 176 11.23 -0.52 -8.20
CA LEU A 176 11.16 0.41 -9.32
C LEU A 176 11.03 -0.31 -10.67
N GLN A 177 11.74 -1.42 -10.85
CA GLN A 177 11.64 -2.25 -12.06
C GLN A 177 10.26 -2.90 -12.21
N LEU A 178 9.65 -3.36 -11.11
CA LEU A 178 8.27 -3.85 -11.15
C LEU A 178 7.31 -2.76 -11.65
N GLN A 179 7.49 -1.51 -11.22
CA GLN A 179 6.68 -0.38 -11.69
C GLN A 179 6.94 -0.06 -13.17
N GLU A 180 8.20 -0.12 -13.64
CA GLU A 180 8.54 0.11 -15.05
C GLU A 180 7.84 -0.92 -15.95
N LYS A 181 7.79 -2.19 -15.55
CA LYS A 181 7.09 -3.23 -16.30
C LYS A 181 5.58 -3.01 -16.38
N VAL A 182 4.97 -2.46 -15.36
CA VAL A 182 3.55 -2.09 -15.38
C VAL A 182 3.31 -0.85 -16.25
N GLU A 183 4.22 0.12 -16.24
CA GLU A 183 4.10 1.31 -17.11
C GLU A 183 4.05 0.95 -18.58
N GLU A 184 4.78 -0.09 -19.03
CA GLU A 184 4.77 -0.57 -20.40
C GLU A 184 3.36 -1.02 -20.85
N LEU A 185 2.50 -1.48 -19.92
CA LEU A 185 1.13 -1.91 -20.20
C LEU A 185 0.17 -0.76 -20.55
N ARG A 186 0.56 0.51 -20.33
CA ARG A 186 -0.25 1.66 -20.74
C ARG A 186 -0.44 1.76 -22.26
N SER A 187 0.42 1.13 -23.04
CA SER A 187 0.26 1.05 -24.48
C SER A 187 -0.89 0.13 -24.91
N GLU A 188 -1.22 -0.85 -24.07
CA GLU A 188 -2.28 -1.84 -24.27
C GLU A 188 -3.58 -1.46 -23.57
N PHE A 189 -3.48 -0.96 -22.33
CA PHE A 189 -4.61 -0.56 -21.52
C PHE A 189 -4.65 0.96 -21.35
N HIS A 190 -5.63 1.58 -21.99
CA HIS A 190 -5.81 3.03 -21.90
C HIS A 190 -6.45 3.44 -20.56
N ASN A 191 -6.12 4.64 -20.09
CA ASN A 191 -6.69 5.24 -18.88
C ASN A 191 -6.39 4.52 -17.56
N LEU A 192 -5.30 3.76 -17.48
CA LEU A 192 -4.86 3.17 -16.21
C LEU A 192 -4.56 4.26 -15.17
N PHE A 193 -5.18 4.14 -14.01
CA PHE A 193 -4.87 4.91 -12.83
C PHE A 193 -3.98 4.06 -11.90
N ILE A 194 -2.67 4.30 -11.95
CA ILE A 194 -1.70 3.50 -11.22
C ILE A 194 -1.30 4.18 -9.92
N LEU A 195 -1.48 3.45 -8.81
CA LEU A 195 -0.98 3.81 -7.50
C LEU A 195 0.32 3.05 -7.23
N GLY A 196 1.25 3.68 -6.53
CA GLY A 196 2.52 3.04 -6.16
C GLY A 196 3.21 3.79 -5.03
N SER A 197 4.49 3.61 -4.91
CA SER A 197 5.34 3.78 -3.74
C SER A 197 5.23 2.56 -2.81
N SER A 198 4.06 2.23 -2.26
CA SER A 198 3.76 0.99 -1.51
C SER A 198 4.72 0.71 -0.35
N VAL A 199 5.31 1.77 0.22
CA VAL A 199 6.19 1.68 1.40
C VAL A 199 5.34 1.53 2.64
N ILE A 200 5.57 0.47 3.41
CA ILE A 200 4.88 0.24 4.68
C ILE A 200 5.59 0.93 5.84
N ASP A 201 4.81 1.36 6.80
CA ASP A 201 5.22 2.15 7.96
C ASP A 201 5.78 3.54 7.54
N PHE A 202 6.38 4.24 8.50
CA PHE A 202 6.95 5.55 8.23
C PHE A 202 8.47 5.44 8.01
N GLU A 203 8.85 5.26 6.74
CA GLU A 203 10.24 5.18 6.29
C GLU A 203 10.56 6.26 5.24
N PRO A 204 10.81 7.51 5.64
CA PRO A 204 10.92 8.65 4.73
C PRO A 204 11.96 8.50 3.63
N LEU A 205 13.11 7.88 3.92
CA LEU A 205 14.17 7.68 2.91
C LEU A 205 13.75 6.76 1.79
N LEU A 206 13.05 5.66 2.11
CA LEU A 206 12.58 4.70 1.11
C LEU A 206 11.37 5.26 0.36
N THR A 207 10.49 6.00 1.04
CA THR A 207 9.41 6.73 0.40
C THR A 207 9.96 7.76 -0.59
N TRP A 208 10.97 8.55 -0.19
CA TRP A 208 11.62 9.50 -1.10
C TRP A 208 12.27 8.80 -2.28
N ARG A 209 12.97 7.68 -2.06
CA ARG A 209 13.59 6.88 -3.12
C ARG A 209 12.58 6.36 -4.14
N SER A 210 11.39 5.96 -3.72
CA SER A 210 10.32 5.53 -4.63
C SER A 210 9.70 6.68 -5.42
N LEU A 211 9.69 7.89 -4.87
CA LEU A 211 9.10 9.10 -5.46
C LEU A 211 10.07 9.94 -6.27
N CYS A 212 11.38 9.83 -6.01
CA CYS A 212 12.42 10.59 -6.68
C CYS A 212 13.51 9.66 -7.21
N ASN A 213 13.44 9.35 -8.50
CA ASN A 213 14.32 8.39 -9.15
C ASN A 213 14.38 8.62 -10.67
N PHE A 214 15.15 7.77 -11.38
CA PHE A 214 15.33 7.83 -12.83
C PHE A 214 14.60 6.72 -13.58
N ALA A 215 13.84 5.86 -12.90
CA ALA A 215 13.02 4.82 -13.52
C ALA A 215 11.92 5.44 -14.41
N LYS A 216 11.46 4.73 -15.41
CA LYS A 216 10.52 5.24 -16.41
C LYS A 216 9.10 4.79 -16.14
N PHE A 217 8.47 5.39 -15.16
CA PHE A 217 7.05 5.19 -14.86
C PHE A 217 6.42 6.47 -14.29
N LYS A 218 5.09 6.50 -14.26
CA LYS A 218 4.29 7.56 -13.62
C LYS A 218 3.21 6.97 -12.76
N LEU A 219 2.93 7.62 -11.64
CA LEU A 219 1.87 7.25 -10.71
C LEU A 219 0.81 8.36 -10.67
N GLU A 220 -0.45 7.99 -10.76
CA GLU A 220 -1.56 8.92 -10.61
C GLU A 220 -1.74 9.32 -9.14
N ALA A 221 -1.42 8.41 -8.21
CA ALA A 221 -1.40 8.69 -6.77
C ALA A 221 -0.29 7.91 -6.07
N THR A 222 0.16 8.44 -4.94
CA THR A 222 1.06 7.72 -4.03
C THR A 222 0.24 6.91 -3.05
N ALA A 223 0.44 5.60 -3.04
CA ALA A 223 -0.08 4.68 -2.05
C ALA A 223 0.84 4.64 -0.82
N ALA A 224 0.29 4.82 0.37
CA ALA A 224 1.03 4.74 1.62
C ALA A 224 0.34 3.81 2.62
N LEU A 225 1.07 2.79 3.08
CA LEU A 225 0.64 1.92 4.18
C LEU A 225 1.09 2.58 5.48
N MET A 226 0.34 3.61 5.90
CA MET A 226 0.81 4.51 6.96
C MET A 226 0.21 4.14 8.31
N TYR A 227 1.01 3.48 9.09
CA TYR A 227 0.68 3.10 10.45
C TYR A 227 1.20 4.11 11.49
N VAL A 228 0.50 4.19 12.60
CA VAL A 228 0.98 4.93 13.78
C VAL A 228 2.15 4.20 14.44
N ASN A 229 2.93 4.93 15.23
CA ASN A 229 4.05 4.34 15.93
C ASN A 229 3.61 3.22 16.88
N ARG A 230 4.12 2.00 16.68
CA ARG A 230 3.88 0.82 17.53
C ARG A 230 2.41 0.51 17.81
N ARG A 231 1.49 0.94 16.95
CA ARG A 231 0.05 0.78 17.13
C ARG A 231 -0.53 1.48 18.36
N HIS A 232 0.13 2.53 18.83
CA HIS A 232 -0.42 3.43 19.84
C HIS A 232 -1.43 4.42 19.23
N SER A 233 -1.91 5.36 20.04
CA SER A 233 -2.77 6.45 19.58
C SER A 233 -2.16 7.19 18.36
N PRO A 234 -2.97 7.74 17.46
CA PRO A 234 -2.52 8.59 16.34
C PRO A 234 -1.67 9.80 16.75
N TYR A 235 -1.73 10.21 18.00
CA TYR A 235 -0.86 11.25 18.56
C TYR A 235 0.52 10.73 19.02
N GLY A 236 0.72 9.40 19.03
CA GLY A 236 2.01 8.80 19.37
C GLY A 236 3.09 9.19 18.37
N THR A 237 4.22 9.71 18.86
CA THR A 237 5.31 10.21 18.02
C THR A 237 6.32 9.11 17.69
N GLN A 238 6.85 9.16 16.46
CA GLN A 238 8.02 8.40 16.01
C GLN A 238 9.17 9.36 15.73
N TYR A 239 10.38 8.94 16.02
CA TYR A 239 11.57 9.81 15.90
C TYR A 239 11.42 11.16 16.64
N GLY A 240 10.71 11.16 17.76
CA GLY A 240 10.52 12.31 18.66
C GLY A 240 9.43 13.30 18.23
N ILE A 241 9.21 13.54 16.94
CA ILE A 241 8.34 14.63 16.45
C ILE A 241 7.25 14.21 15.47
N PHE A 242 7.32 13.00 14.91
CA PHE A 242 6.38 12.55 13.88
C PHE A 242 5.21 11.78 14.49
N ASP A 243 4.16 12.48 14.89
CA ASP A 243 2.82 11.94 15.05
C ASP A 243 2.17 11.69 13.68
N LEU A 244 0.94 11.21 13.62
CA LEU A 244 0.25 10.96 12.37
C LEU A 244 0.20 12.21 11.48
N LYS A 245 -0.17 13.36 12.03
CA LYS A 245 -0.28 14.61 11.27
C LYS A 245 1.06 15.01 10.63
N ASN A 246 2.14 14.92 11.40
CA ASN A 246 3.47 15.26 10.89
C ASN A 246 4.00 14.23 9.89
N LYS A 247 3.65 12.94 10.04
CA LYS A 247 3.91 11.89 9.03
C LYS A 247 3.23 12.22 7.72
N LEU A 248 1.94 12.52 7.74
CA LEU A 248 1.17 12.91 6.55
C LEU A 248 1.76 14.16 5.89
N ARG A 249 2.11 15.17 6.69
CA ARG A 249 2.73 16.42 6.20
C ARG A 249 4.05 16.15 5.48
N LEU A 250 4.93 15.35 6.06
CA LEU A 250 6.22 15.03 5.44
C LEU A 250 6.04 14.23 4.15
N THR A 251 5.17 13.23 4.17
CA THR A 251 4.85 12.43 2.98
C THR A 251 4.30 13.30 1.86
N LYS A 252 3.34 14.18 2.16
CA LYS A 252 2.80 15.14 1.17
C LYS A 252 3.86 16.12 0.66
N ALA A 253 4.78 16.56 1.53
CA ALA A 253 5.90 17.42 1.12
C ALA A 253 6.81 16.71 0.10
N MET A 254 7.09 15.42 0.30
CA MET A 254 7.86 14.62 -0.65
C MET A 254 7.10 14.41 -1.98
N ILE A 255 5.80 14.10 -1.91
CA ILE A 255 4.96 13.90 -3.10
C ILE A 255 4.94 15.15 -3.98
N ARG A 256 4.83 16.35 -3.40
CA ARG A 256 4.87 17.62 -4.15
C ARG A 256 6.14 17.83 -4.96
N LEU A 257 7.22 17.23 -4.54
CA LEU A 257 8.54 17.32 -5.19
C LEU A 257 8.85 16.10 -6.06
N SER A 258 7.94 15.11 -6.10
CA SER A 258 8.12 13.87 -6.84
C SER A 258 8.22 14.12 -8.35
N ASN A 259 9.14 13.42 -8.98
CA ASN A 259 9.20 13.35 -10.45
C ASN A 259 8.48 12.10 -11.00
N ARG A 260 7.89 11.27 -10.14
CA ARG A 260 7.21 10.02 -10.50
C ARG A 260 5.71 10.03 -10.21
N SER A 261 5.24 10.72 -9.17
CA SER A 261 3.84 10.70 -8.74
C SER A 261 3.17 12.06 -8.94
N LYS A 262 1.92 12.07 -9.33
CA LYS A 262 1.06 13.25 -9.23
C LYS A 262 0.88 13.62 -7.75
N ASN A 263 0.51 14.86 -7.48
CA ASN A 263 0.39 15.38 -6.11
C ASN A 263 -0.86 14.85 -5.37
N LYS A 264 -1.03 13.53 -5.35
CA LYS A 264 -2.11 12.82 -4.65
C LYS A 264 -1.54 11.81 -3.66
N LEU A 265 -2.07 11.81 -2.44
CA LEU A 265 -1.73 10.85 -1.38
C LEU A 265 -2.97 10.05 -1.01
N TRP A 266 -2.89 8.74 -1.13
CA TRP A 266 -3.88 7.80 -0.66
C TRP A 266 -3.29 6.94 0.45
N ILE A 267 -4.01 6.83 1.57
CA ILE A 267 -3.66 5.88 2.62
C ILE A 267 -4.39 4.58 2.28
N THR A 268 -3.63 3.62 1.83
CA THR A 268 -4.16 2.35 1.32
C THR A 268 -4.18 1.25 2.38
N GLU A 269 -3.49 1.47 3.50
CA GLU A 269 -3.51 0.51 4.61
C GLU A 269 -3.21 1.21 5.94
N THR A 270 -4.10 1.02 6.90
CA THR A 270 -3.90 1.29 8.32
C THR A 270 -4.87 0.47 9.15
N ASN A 271 -4.46 0.02 10.32
CA ASN A 271 -5.34 -0.65 11.27
C ASN A 271 -4.71 -0.74 12.66
N TRP A 272 -5.50 -1.20 13.62
CA TRP A 272 -5.05 -1.66 14.93
C TRP A 272 -5.49 -3.11 15.12
N PRO A 273 -4.56 -4.05 15.30
CA PRO A 273 -4.92 -5.45 15.48
C PRO A 273 -5.60 -5.67 16.82
N LEU A 274 -6.65 -6.48 16.81
CA LEU A 274 -7.30 -6.98 18.01
C LEU A 274 -6.62 -8.27 18.47
N LEU A 275 -6.72 -8.57 19.75
CA LEU A 275 -6.16 -9.79 20.32
C LEU A 275 -6.95 -11.02 19.82
N ASN A 276 -6.26 -12.04 19.33
CA ASN A 276 -6.81 -13.32 18.90
C ASN A 276 -7.90 -13.23 17.82
N THR A 277 -7.88 -12.22 16.98
CA THR A 277 -8.79 -12.09 15.84
C THR A 277 -8.16 -12.52 14.52
N LYS A 278 -8.97 -12.94 13.55
CA LYS A 278 -8.53 -13.19 12.17
C LYS A 278 -8.85 -11.98 11.29
N PRO A 279 -8.05 -11.72 10.25
CA PRO A 279 -6.76 -12.37 9.99
C PRO A 279 -5.72 -12.02 11.05
N TYR A 280 -4.94 -13.02 11.46
CA TYR A 280 -3.89 -12.79 12.45
C TYR A 280 -2.76 -11.96 11.84
N THR A 281 -2.49 -10.80 12.44
CA THR A 281 -1.28 -10.05 12.12
C THR A 281 -0.11 -10.54 13.00
N PRO A 282 1.16 -10.23 12.65
CA PRO A 282 2.30 -10.54 13.53
C PRO A 282 2.20 -9.93 14.94
N ASN A 283 1.28 -9.00 15.15
CA ASN A 283 1.04 -8.33 16.43
C ASN A 283 -0.15 -8.94 17.21
N SER A 284 -0.99 -9.77 16.60
CA SER A 284 -2.22 -10.27 17.23
C SER A 284 -1.98 -11.09 18.51
N GLY A 285 -0.83 -11.76 18.61
CA GLY A 285 -0.42 -12.47 19.83
C GLY A 285 0.35 -11.64 20.83
N ASN A 286 0.55 -10.33 20.62
CA ASN A 286 1.32 -9.46 21.48
C ASN A 286 0.43 -8.42 22.18
N PRO A 287 0.11 -8.59 23.48
CA PRO A 287 -0.79 -7.70 24.21
C PRO A 287 -0.35 -6.23 24.22
N THR A 288 0.95 -5.96 24.05
CA THR A 288 1.47 -4.58 24.04
C THR A 288 1.30 -3.88 22.68
N ARG A 289 0.80 -4.59 21.65
CA ARG A 289 0.62 -4.07 20.28
C ARG A 289 -0.78 -4.30 19.74
N THR A 290 -1.65 -4.84 20.54
CA THR A 290 -3.07 -5.03 20.25
C THR A 290 -3.90 -4.07 21.10
N VAL A 291 -5.11 -3.80 20.68
CA VAL A 291 -6.09 -2.97 21.38
C VAL A 291 -7.39 -3.73 21.50
N ASP A 292 -8.28 -3.29 22.37
CA ASP A 292 -9.67 -3.75 22.39
C ASP A 292 -10.50 -3.07 21.29
N GLU A 293 -11.70 -3.54 21.05
CA GLU A 293 -12.59 -3.05 19.99
C GLU A 293 -12.96 -1.56 20.18
N ALA A 294 -13.22 -1.14 21.40
CA ALA A 294 -13.56 0.25 21.71
C ALA A 294 -12.40 1.19 21.39
N THR A 295 -11.18 0.82 21.82
CA THR A 295 -9.96 1.56 21.51
C THR A 295 -9.66 1.56 20.01
N GLN A 296 -9.88 0.44 19.30
CA GLN A 296 -9.72 0.36 17.85
C GLN A 296 -10.65 1.35 17.15
N ALA A 297 -11.92 1.36 17.53
CA ALA A 297 -12.93 2.26 16.95
C ALA A 297 -12.57 3.74 17.19
N GLU A 298 -12.16 4.08 18.42
CA GLU A 298 -11.72 5.44 18.77
C GLU A 298 -10.49 5.85 17.94
N TYR A 299 -9.48 4.99 17.85
CA TYR A 299 -8.26 5.30 17.11
C TYR A 299 -8.47 5.40 15.61
N LEU A 300 -9.32 4.56 15.03
CA LEU A 300 -9.72 4.67 13.62
C LEU A 300 -10.44 5.99 13.38
N LYS A 301 -11.43 6.33 14.18
CA LYS A 301 -12.14 7.62 14.09
C LYS A 301 -11.17 8.80 14.16
N LEU A 302 -10.26 8.79 15.12
CA LEU A 302 -9.25 9.84 15.28
C LEU A 302 -8.30 9.91 14.09
N TYR A 303 -7.89 8.76 13.55
CA TYR A 303 -7.03 8.69 12.36
C TYR A 303 -7.70 9.36 11.16
N TYR A 304 -8.94 8.99 10.87
CA TYR A 304 -9.69 9.59 9.77
C TYR A 304 -9.93 11.09 9.97
N GLN A 305 -10.23 11.52 11.19
CA GLN A 305 -10.37 12.94 11.50
C GLN A 305 -9.08 13.72 11.23
N ILE A 306 -7.92 13.22 11.67
CA ILE A 306 -6.62 13.86 11.43
C ILE A 306 -6.32 13.91 9.93
N ALA A 307 -6.54 12.80 9.21
CA ALA A 307 -6.30 12.73 7.77
C ALA A 307 -7.20 13.71 7.01
N TYR A 308 -8.50 13.72 7.30
CA TYR A 308 -9.50 14.61 6.69
C TYR A 308 -9.20 16.08 6.96
N GLN A 309 -8.93 16.45 8.22
CA GLN A 309 -8.62 17.82 8.61
C GLN A 309 -7.28 18.31 8.05
N SER A 310 -6.39 17.43 7.70
CA SER A 310 -5.12 17.79 7.08
C SER A 310 -5.31 18.33 5.66
N GLY A 311 -6.24 17.75 4.88
CA GLY A 311 -6.45 17.98 3.46
C GLY A 311 -5.27 17.55 2.59
N TRP A 312 -4.39 16.72 3.12
CA TRP A 312 -3.25 16.16 2.38
C TRP A 312 -3.52 14.78 1.81
N VAL A 313 -4.53 14.11 2.33
CA VAL A 313 -5.04 12.80 1.88
C VAL A 313 -6.27 13.02 1.01
N GLU A 314 -6.37 12.22 -0.05
CA GLU A 314 -7.49 12.29 -1.01
C GLU A 314 -8.27 10.99 -1.06
#